data_bbc44a47271b1a2128c409c4c74f4027
#
_entry.id   bbc44a47271b1a2128c409c4c74f4027
#
_cell.length_a   1.000
_cell.length_b   1.000
_cell.length_c   1.000
_cell.angle_alpha   90.00
_cell.angle_beta   90.00
_cell.angle_gamma   90.00
#
_symmetry.space_group_name_H-M   'P 1'
#
loop_
_entity.id
_entity.type
_entity.pdbx_description
1 polymer ?
#
loop_
_entity_poly.entity_id
_entity_poly.type
_entity_poly.pdbx_seq_one_letter_code
_entity_poly.pdbx_strand_id
1 'polypeptide(L)'
;MGTVTHEMLVHGFLEDSNLLEGVGAVYVLACDFLQTTQKYANRGYRYALLEAGHAAQNAYLWCAEQGIGVVEIGGFNDKAFSDLISLAYPHQAPLTTLLVGRRKL
;
A
#
# COMPACT_ATOMS: atom_id res chain seq x y z
N MET A 1 18.35 5.56 0.79
CA MET A 1 17.12 5.15 0.12
C MET A 1 17.42 4.86 -1.34
N GLY A 2 17.07 3.68 -1.83
CA GLY A 2 17.29 3.30 -3.23
C GLY A 2 16.21 3.84 -4.16
N THR A 3 16.47 3.71 -5.46
CA THR A 3 15.47 4.04 -6.48
C THR A 3 14.61 2.83 -6.78
N VAL A 4 13.30 3.03 -6.83
CA VAL A 4 12.34 2.00 -7.20
C VAL A 4 12.03 2.15 -8.70
N THR A 5 12.26 1.09 -9.45
CA THR A 5 12.01 1.09 -10.89
C THR A 5 10.61 0.59 -11.21
N HIS A 6 10.14 0.89 -12.45
CA HIS A 6 8.87 0.38 -12.95
C HIS A 6 8.83 -1.16 -12.93
N GLU A 7 9.92 -1.81 -13.34
CA GLU A 7 10.00 -3.28 -13.36
C GLU A 7 9.86 -3.88 -11.95
N MET A 8 10.48 -3.25 -10.94
CA MET A 8 10.36 -3.69 -9.55
C MET A 8 8.92 -3.60 -9.06
N LEU A 9 8.20 -2.54 -9.43
CA LEU A 9 6.79 -2.38 -9.09
C LEU A 9 5.92 -3.41 -9.81
N VAL A 10 6.16 -3.66 -11.09
CA VAL A 10 5.42 -4.68 -11.85
C VAL A 10 5.57 -6.05 -11.17
N HIS A 11 6.79 -6.41 -10.77
CA HIS A 11 7.04 -7.65 -10.05
C HIS A 11 6.25 -7.69 -8.73
N GLY A 12 6.26 -6.59 -7.99
CA GLY A 12 5.50 -6.48 -6.74
C GLY A 12 4.00 -6.63 -6.93
N PHE A 13 3.46 -6.18 -8.06
CA PHE A 13 2.04 -6.30 -8.40
C PHE A 13 1.74 -7.55 -9.22
N LEU A 14 2.43 -8.65 -8.93
CA LEU A 14 2.17 -9.97 -9.53
C LEU A 14 2.29 -9.96 -11.05
N GLU A 15 3.28 -9.22 -11.56
CA GLU A 15 3.60 -9.09 -12.97
C GLU A 15 2.48 -8.45 -13.82
N ASP A 16 1.56 -7.73 -13.20
CA ASP A 16 0.51 -7.01 -13.94
C ASP A 16 0.97 -5.58 -14.27
N SER A 17 1.57 -5.43 -15.45
CA SER A 17 2.07 -4.14 -15.92
C SER A 17 0.95 -3.13 -16.21
N ASN A 18 -0.26 -3.60 -16.49
CA ASN A 18 -1.39 -2.72 -16.80
C ASN A 18 -1.85 -1.91 -15.61
N LEU A 19 -1.63 -2.41 -14.39
CA LEU A 19 -1.99 -1.68 -13.18
C LEU A 19 -1.27 -0.34 -13.05
N LEU A 20 -0.04 -0.26 -13.58
CA LEU A 20 0.80 0.92 -13.40
C LEU A 20 0.65 1.94 -14.52
N GLU A 21 -0.18 1.68 -15.51
CA GLU A 21 -0.37 2.62 -16.62
C GLU A 21 -1.04 3.90 -16.11
N GLY A 22 -0.37 5.03 -16.33
CA GLY A 22 -0.88 6.34 -15.90
C GLY A 22 -0.74 6.63 -14.42
N VAL A 23 -0.08 5.76 -13.66
CA VAL A 23 0.13 5.95 -12.23
C VAL A 23 1.31 6.90 -12.00
N GLY A 24 1.07 7.95 -11.18
CA GLY A 24 2.10 8.90 -10.80
C GLY A 24 2.76 8.58 -9.46
N ALA A 25 2.06 7.87 -8.57
CA ALA A 25 2.59 7.52 -7.25
C ALA A 25 1.94 6.25 -6.73
N VAL A 26 2.70 5.49 -5.97
CA VAL A 26 2.23 4.30 -5.25
C VAL A 26 2.46 4.55 -3.77
N TYR A 27 1.39 4.54 -3.00
CA TYR A 27 1.45 4.64 -1.54
C TYR A 27 1.26 3.25 -0.94
N VAL A 28 2.08 2.91 0.03
CA VAL A 28 1.98 1.64 0.73
C VAL A 28 1.62 1.92 2.18
N LEU A 29 0.50 1.38 2.63
CA LEU A 29 0.11 1.42 4.03
C LEU A 29 0.68 0.18 4.71
N ALA A 30 1.56 0.39 5.67
CA ALA A 30 2.28 -0.69 6.34
C ALA A 30 2.07 -0.63 7.85
N CYS A 31 2.29 -1.75 8.52
CA CYS A 31 2.15 -1.85 9.97
C CYS A 31 3.34 -2.57 10.58
N ASP A 32 3.76 -2.12 11.76
CA ASP A 32 4.68 -2.85 12.62
C ASP A 32 3.83 -3.63 13.63
N PHE A 33 3.65 -4.92 13.37
CA PHE A 33 2.77 -5.75 14.20
C PHE A 33 3.34 -5.98 15.61
N LEU A 34 4.66 -5.93 15.78
CA LEU A 34 5.24 -6.06 17.12
C LEU A 34 4.82 -4.90 18.02
N GLN A 35 4.86 -3.67 17.50
CA GLN A 35 4.41 -2.50 18.26
C GLN A 35 2.92 -2.57 18.56
N THR A 36 2.13 -2.93 17.57
CA THR A 36 0.67 -2.95 17.71
C THR A 36 0.23 -4.03 18.69
N THR A 37 0.82 -5.23 18.61
CA THR A 37 0.45 -6.33 19.51
C THR A 37 0.98 -6.17 20.91
N GLN A 38 2.06 -5.40 21.12
CA GLN A 38 2.50 -5.03 22.47
C GLN A 38 1.42 -4.26 23.22
N LYS A 39 0.71 -3.38 22.51
CA LYS A 39 -0.32 -2.53 23.12
C LYS A 39 -1.68 -3.25 23.24
N TYR A 40 -2.07 -4.00 22.21
CA TYR A 40 -3.42 -4.55 22.07
C TYR A 40 -3.46 -6.08 22.01
N ALA A 41 -2.35 -6.76 22.21
CA ALA A 41 -2.23 -8.22 22.06
C ALA A 41 -2.71 -8.62 20.65
N ASN A 42 -3.37 -9.77 20.52
CA ASN A 42 -3.80 -10.27 19.21
C ASN A 42 -4.84 -9.36 18.52
N ARG A 43 -5.57 -8.57 19.26
CA ARG A 43 -6.52 -7.61 18.68
C ARG A 43 -5.82 -6.52 17.87
N GLY A 44 -4.52 -6.32 18.10
CA GLY A 44 -3.73 -5.38 17.33
C GLY A 44 -3.75 -5.64 15.83
N TYR A 45 -3.82 -6.91 15.41
CA TYR A 45 -3.95 -7.26 14.00
C TYR A 45 -5.24 -6.69 13.41
N ARG A 46 -6.35 -6.88 14.11
CA ARG A 46 -7.66 -6.37 13.67
C ARG A 46 -7.63 -4.84 13.57
N TYR A 47 -7.10 -4.19 14.60
CA TYR A 47 -7.06 -2.73 14.66
C TYR A 47 -6.20 -2.14 13.53
N ALA A 48 -5.06 -2.78 13.24
CA ALA A 48 -4.21 -2.34 12.13
C ALA A 48 -4.95 -2.40 10.79
N LEU A 49 -5.67 -3.48 10.54
CA LEU A 49 -6.43 -3.64 9.30
C LEU A 49 -7.57 -2.62 9.21
N LEU A 50 -8.27 -2.36 10.31
CA LEU A 50 -9.34 -1.37 10.34
C LEU A 50 -8.79 0.03 10.10
N GLU A 51 -7.67 0.39 10.74
CA GLU A 51 -7.04 1.69 10.53
C GLU A 51 -6.59 1.89 9.10
N ALA A 52 -6.00 0.85 8.48
CA ALA A 52 -5.56 0.92 7.09
C ALA A 52 -6.75 1.19 6.17
N GLY A 53 -7.87 0.51 6.40
CA GLY A 53 -9.09 0.72 5.62
C GLY A 53 -9.64 2.13 5.77
N HIS A 54 -9.67 2.65 7.00
CA HIS A 54 -10.11 4.03 7.25
C HIS A 54 -9.19 5.04 6.58
N ALA A 55 -7.88 4.84 6.64
CA ALA A 55 -6.90 5.72 6.00
C ALA A 55 -7.06 5.69 4.48
N ALA A 56 -7.26 4.51 3.91
CA ALA A 56 -7.48 4.36 2.47
C ALA A 56 -8.74 5.11 2.03
N GLN A 57 -9.83 5.00 2.78
CA GLN A 57 -11.07 5.72 2.48
C GLN A 57 -10.88 7.23 2.53
N ASN A 58 -10.15 7.73 3.52
CA ASN A 58 -9.85 9.16 3.59
C ASN A 58 -9.04 9.61 2.38
N ALA A 59 -8.10 8.80 1.91
CA ALA A 59 -7.34 9.10 0.69
C ALA A 59 -8.26 9.15 -0.54
N TYR A 60 -9.23 8.23 -0.64
CA TYR A 60 -10.23 8.25 -1.72
C TYR A 60 -11.02 9.56 -1.72
N LEU A 61 -11.49 9.97 -0.55
CA LEU A 61 -12.27 11.21 -0.42
C LEU A 61 -11.45 12.43 -0.81
N TRP A 62 -10.22 12.50 -0.34
CA TRP A 62 -9.34 13.62 -0.68
C TRP A 62 -9.04 13.66 -2.17
N CYS A 63 -8.72 12.52 -2.76
CA CYS A 63 -8.42 12.44 -4.20
C CYS A 63 -9.65 12.82 -5.04
N ALA A 64 -10.83 12.38 -4.63
CA ALA A 64 -12.07 12.74 -5.32
C ALA A 64 -12.28 14.25 -5.32
N GLU A 65 -12.04 14.90 -4.19
CA GLU A 65 -12.17 16.35 -4.06
C GLU A 65 -11.17 17.10 -4.96
N GLN A 66 -9.96 16.55 -5.10
CA GLN A 66 -8.89 17.15 -5.90
C GLN A 66 -8.97 16.79 -7.39
N GLY A 67 -9.89 15.93 -7.79
CA GLY A 67 -9.97 15.45 -9.17
C GLY A 67 -8.87 14.48 -9.55
N ILE A 68 -8.28 13.81 -8.57
CA ILE A 68 -7.19 12.85 -8.77
C ILE A 68 -7.76 11.43 -8.77
N GLY A 69 -7.26 10.59 -9.68
CA GLY A 69 -7.64 9.18 -9.71
C GLY A 69 -6.89 8.39 -8.63
N VAL A 70 -7.58 7.47 -7.99
CA VAL A 70 -6.99 6.58 -6.99
C VAL A 70 -7.67 5.22 -7.05
N VAL A 71 -6.89 4.17 -6.85
CA VAL A 71 -7.44 2.83 -6.69
C VAL A 71 -6.62 2.08 -5.65
N GLU A 72 -7.31 1.38 -4.77
CA GLU A 72 -6.68 0.53 -3.77
C GLU A 72 -6.45 -0.85 -4.35
N ILE A 73 -5.23 -1.36 -4.21
CA ILE A 73 -4.86 -2.71 -4.67
C ILE A 73 -4.33 -3.48 -3.47
N GLY A 74 -5.05 -4.54 -3.10
CA GLY A 74 -4.63 -5.46 -2.04
C GLY A 74 -3.90 -6.70 -2.54
N GLY A 75 -3.94 -6.96 -3.85
CA GLY A 75 -3.28 -8.11 -4.46
C GLY A 75 -1.87 -7.77 -4.93
N PHE A 76 -0.88 -8.07 -4.08
CA PHE A 76 0.53 -7.82 -4.38
C PHE A 76 1.39 -8.85 -3.66
N ASN A 77 2.67 -8.91 -4.03
CA ASN A 77 3.62 -9.80 -3.39
C ASN A 77 4.18 -9.10 -2.14
N ASP A 78 3.78 -9.56 -0.95
CA ASP A 78 4.15 -8.94 0.33
C ASP A 78 5.66 -8.86 0.51
N LYS A 79 6.37 -9.94 0.23
CA LYS A 79 7.82 -9.98 0.40
C LYS A 79 8.54 -9.04 -0.54
N ALA A 80 8.11 -9.00 -1.81
CA ALA A 80 8.70 -8.12 -2.81
C ALA A 80 8.50 -6.65 -2.43
N PHE A 81 7.31 -6.25 -2.01
CA PHE A 81 7.05 -4.88 -1.54
C PHE A 81 7.84 -4.56 -0.28
N SER A 82 7.93 -5.51 0.67
CA SER A 82 8.70 -5.30 1.89
C SER A 82 10.17 -5.04 1.58
N ASP A 83 10.73 -5.75 0.61
CA ASP A 83 12.12 -5.52 0.18
C ASP A 83 12.28 -4.15 -0.48
N LEU A 84 11.31 -3.72 -1.29
CA LEU A 84 11.36 -2.42 -1.97
C LEU A 84 11.40 -1.24 -1.00
N ILE A 85 10.65 -1.34 0.10
CA ILE A 85 10.50 -0.24 1.06
C ILE A 85 11.23 -0.50 2.37
N SER A 86 12.09 -1.51 2.38
CA SER A 86 12.98 -1.84 3.52
C SER A 86 12.21 -2.14 4.82
N LEU A 87 11.12 -2.89 4.71
CA LEU A 87 10.41 -3.38 5.88
C LEU A 87 11.02 -4.67 6.41
N ALA A 88 10.98 -4.85 7.72
CA ALA A 88 11.43 -6.07 8.39
C ALA A 88 10.27 -7.09 8.37
N TYR A 89 10.06 -7.68 7.21
CA TYR A 89 9.01 -8.68 7.02
C TYR A 89 9.36 -9.97 7.77
N PRO A 90 8.40 -10.66 8.44
CA PRO A 90 6.95 -10.41 8.37
C PRO A 90 6.36 -9.53 9.48
N HIS A 91 7.12 -9.14 10.52
CA HIS A 91 6.51 -8.36 11.61
C HIS A 91 6.24 -6.90 11.20
N GLN A 92 7.00 -6.37 10.26
CA GLN A 92 6.63 -5.16 9.52
C GLN A 92 6.16 -5.61 8.15
N ALA A 93 4.95 -5.25 7.78
CA ALA A 93 4.38 -5.75 6.53
C ALA A 93 3.49 -4.72 5.85
N PRO A 94 3.44 -4.75 4.51
CA PRO A 94 2.47 -3.93 3.79
C PRO A 94 1.06 -4.49 4.00
N LEU A 95 0.10 -3.62 4.22
CA LEU A 95 -1.30 -4.02 4.39
C LEU A 95 -2.10 -3.82 3.12
N THR A 96 -1.89 -2.69 2.45
CA THR A 96 -2.56 -2.37 1.20
C THR A 96 -1.78 -1.30 0.45
N THR A 97 -2.10 -1.12 -0.83
CA THR A 97 -1.46 -0.11 -1.66
C THR A 97 -2.51 0.79 -2.30
N LEU A 98 -2.14 2.05 -2.54
CA LEU A 98 -2.96 3.01 -3.26
C LEU A 98 -2.19 3.47 -4.49
N LEU A 99 -2.77 3.28 -5.66
CA LEU A 99 -2.22 3.78 -6.92
C LEU A 99 -2.91 5.10 -7.24
N VAL A 100 -2.11 6.15 -7.36
CA VAL A 100 -2.61 7.51 -7.54
C VAL A 100 -2.10 8.07 -8.86
N GLY A 101 -2.98 8.65 -9.64
CA GLY A 101 -2.59 9.20 -10.92
C GLY A 101 -3.67 10.05 -11.56
N ARG A 102 -3.50 10.32 -12.85
CA ARG A 102 -4.48 11.11 -13.58
C ARG A 102 -5.80 10.35 -13.67
N ARG A 103 -6.87 11.05 -13.32
CA ARG A 103 -8.21 10.48 -13.42
C ARG A 103 -8.57 10.23 -14.89
N LYS A 104 -9.00 9.00 -15.19
CA LYS A 104 -9.53 8.67 -16.51
C LYS A 104 -11.01 9.05 -16.56
N LEU A 105 -11.35 9.78 -17.58
CA LEU A 105 -12.74 10.16 -17.84
C LEU A 105 -13.44 9.08 -18.66
#